data_6f5042f0429f9c4294ba0fce0741e5d8
#
_entry.id   6f5042f0429f9c4294ba0fce0741e5d8
#
_cell.length_a   1.000
_cell.length_b   1.000
_cell.length_c   1.000
_cell.angle_alpha   90.00
_cell.angle_beta   90.00
_cell.angle_gamma   90.00
#
_symmetry.space_group_name_H-M   'P 1'
#
loop_
_entity.id
_entity.type
_entity.pdbx_description
1 polymer ?
#
loop_
_entity_poly.entity_id
_entity_poly.type
_entity_poly.pdbx_seq_one_letter_code
_entity_poly.pdbx_strand_id
1 'polypeptide(L)'
;GLIYFYQKNYNIFDACLLASHASTNCVQKPGVRYVEKKDFIPTTIFTNGVFDILHSGHLKLLRFSKKLGKELIVGLNSDKSTKILKGIDRPFNSIKLRIKNLKETKLVNKIYVFKEITPLKLIKKIQPDIIVKGSDYRYKDVVGSKIANIILFKKKDSLSTTKILKKINKN
;
A
#
# COMPACT_ATOMS: atom_id res chain seq x y z
N GLY A 1 -18.16 13.49 -7.27
CA GLY A 1 -16.95 12.68 -7.05
C GLY A 1 -15.73 13.55 -6.83
N LEU A 2 -15.22 14.20 -7.88
CA LEU A 2 -13.99 14.99 -7.83
C LEU A 2 -14.02 16.09 -6.74
N ILE A 3 -15.07 16.88 -6.70
CA ILE A 3 -15.25 17.96 -5.71
C ILE A 3 -15.22 17.40 -4.28
N TYR A 4 -15.88 16.28 -4.04
CA TYR A 4 -15.90 15.63 -2.72
C TYR A 4 -14.50 15.29 -2.21
N PHE A 5 -13.65 14.68 -3.06
CA PHE A 5 -12.30 14.29 -2.66
C PHE A 5 -11.36 15.49 -2.57
N TYR A 6 -11.53 16.49 -3.43
CA TYR A 6 -10.76 17.74 -3.36
C TYR A 6 -11.03 18.49 -2.05
N GLN A 7 -12.28 18.58 -1.61
CA GLN A 7 -12.65 19.16 -0.31
C GLN A 7 -12.11 18.37 0.90
N LYS A 8 -11.73 17.09 0.71
CA LYS A 8 -11.07 16.25 1.73
C LYS A 8 -9.54 16.36 1.70
N ASN A 9 -8.98 17.41 1.07
CA ASN A 9 -7.54 17.66 0.95
C ASN A 9 -6.74 16.55 0.21
N TYR A 10 -7.37 15.82 -0.70
CA TYR A 10 -6.67 15.01 -1.68
C TYR A 10 -6.09 15.92 -2.77
N ASN A 11 -4.90 15.60 -3.29
CA ASN A 11 -4.40 16.28 -4.48
C ASN A 11 -5.30 15.94 -5.68
N ILE A 12 -5.27 16.78 -6.73
CA ILE A 12 -6.18 16.66 -7.86
C ILE A 12 -6.11 15.29 -8.55
N PHE A 13 -4.92 14.69 -8.66
CA PHE A 13 -4.76 13.39 -9.31
C PHE A 13 -5.40 12.25 -8.50
N ASP A 14 -5.15 12.22 -7.19
CA ASP A 14 -5.75 11.23 -6.29
C ASP A 14 -7.28 11.42 -6.22
N ALA A 15 -7.76 12.68 -6.23
CA ALA A 15 -9.19 12.98 -6.25
C ALA A 15 -9.86 12.50 -7.55
N CYS A 16 -9.22 12.70 -8.72
CA CYS A 16 -9.69 12.18 -10.00
C CYS A 16 -9.77 10.65 -10.00
N LEU A 17 -8.74 9.99 -9.46
CA LEU A 17 -8.66 8.54 -9.40
C LEU A 17 -9.81 7.95 -8.55
N LEU A 18 -10.03 8.50 -7.36
CA LEU A 18 -11.10 8.07 -6.47
C LEU A 18 -12.50 8.37 -7.04
N ALA A 19 -12.65 9.49 -7.75
CA ALA A 19 -13.88 9.82 -8.45
C ALA A 19 -14.17 8.85 -9.59
N SER A 20 -13.16 8.44 -10.36
CA SER A 20 -13.27 7.42 -11.41
C SER A 20 -13.69 6.07 -10.85
N HIS A 21 -13.11 5.67 -9.69
CA HIS A 21 -13.51 4.45 -9.00
C HIS A 21 -15.00 4.46 -8.63
N ALA A 22 -15.50 5.57 -8.09
CA ALA A 22 -16.92 5.72 -7.76
C ALA A 22 -17.83 5.56 -8.99
N SER A 23 -17.45 6.16 -10.12
CA SER A 23 -18.18 6.04 -11.38
C SER A 23 -18.23 4.59 -11.87
N THR A 24 -17.10 3.89 -11.84
CA THR A 24 -17.01 2.48 -12.23
C THR A 24 -17.93 1.60 -11.38
N ASN A 25 -17.96 1.82 -10.06
CA ASN A 25 -18.84 1.08 -9.15
C ASN A 25 -20.33 1.30 -9.44
N CYS A 26 -20.69 2.47 -9.96
CA CYS A 26 -22.08 2.73 -10.34
C CYS A 26 -22.46 2.04 -11.65
N VAL A 27 -21.61 2.08 -12.66
CA VAL A 27 -21.88 1.49 -13.99
C VAL A 27 -21.95 -0.04 -13.95
N GLN A 28 -21.24 -0.68 -13.04
CA GLN A 28 -21.25 -2.14 -12.89
C GLN A 28 -22.53 -2.70 -12.28
N LYS A 29 -23.43 -1.87 -11.79
CA LYS A 29 -24.69 -2.31 -11.18
C LYS A 29 -25.85 -2.10 -12.14
N PRO A 30 -26.76 -3.09 -12.28
CA PRO A 30 -27.92 -2.95 -13.16
C PRO A 30 -28.87 -1.85 -12.66
N GLY A 31 -29.49 -1.17 -13.61
CA GLY A 31 -30.49 -0.11 -13.36
C GLY A 31 -29.90 1.29 -13.19
N VAL A 32 -30.80 2.29 -13.21
CA VAL A 32 -30.43 3.69 -12.94
C VAL A 32 -30.33 3.88 -11.43
N ARG A 33 -29.16 4.34 -10.95
CA ARG A 33 -28.96 4.65 -9.53
C ARG A 33 -28.12 5.91 -9.33
N TYR A 34 -28.37 6.57 -8.24
CA TYR A 34 -27.52 7.66 -7.79
C TYR A 34 -26.23 7.14 -7.16
N VAL A 35 -25.15 7.92 -7.31
CA VAL A 35 -23.86 7.65 -6.63
C VAL A 35 -24.03 7.91 -5.15
N GLU A 36 -23.89 6.88 -4.33
CA GLU A 36 -23.97 6.99 -2.88
C GLU A 36 -22.58 7.20 -2.27
N LYS A 37 -22.53 7.73 -1.04
CA LYS A 37 -21.27 7.96 -0.32
C LYS A 37 -20.39 6.70 -0.20
N LYS A 38 -21.02 5.54 -0.08
CA LYS A 38 -20.31 4.24 0.00
C LYS A 38 -19.58 3.86 -1.30
N ASP A 39 -20.04 4.36 -2.45
CA ASP A 39 -19.45 4.08 -3.76
C ASP A 39 -18.11 4.82 -3.96
N PHE A 40 -17.87 5.88 -3.19
CA PHE A 40 -16.62 6.64 -3.22
C PHE A 40 -15.48 6.01 -2.43
N ILE A 41 -15.76 4.99 -1.61
CA ILE A 41 -14.76 4.38 -0.73
C ILE A 41 -14.32 3.06 -1.34
N PRO A 42 -13.10 2.96 -1.87
CA PRO A 42 -12.54 1.70 -2.33
C PRO A 42 -12.64 0.63 -1.25
N THR A 43 -12.94 -0.60 -1.65
CA THR A 43 -13.07 -1.69 -0.68
C THR A 43 -11.69 -2.16 -0.23
N THR A 44 -10.79 -2.39 -1.19
CA THR A 44 -9.51 -3.08 -0.94
C THR A 44 -8.33 -2.22 -1.33
N ILE A 45 -7.54 -1.86 -0.35
CA ILE A 45 -6.27 -1.15 -0.53
C ILE A 45 -5.13 -2.14 -0.32
N PHE A 46 -4.16 -2.15 -1.23
CA PHE A 46 -3.00 -3.01 -1.16
C PHE A 46 -1.71 -2.19 -1.06
N THR A 47 -0.81 -2.64 -0.23
CA THR A 47 0.58 -2.21 -0.27
C THR A 47 1.48 -3.42 -0.04
N ASN A 48 2.73 -3.37 -0.48
CA ASN A 48 3.66 -4.45 -0.22
C ASN A 48 5.07 -3.95 0.11
N GLY A 49 5.81 -4.77 0.82
CA GLY A 49 7.19 -4.50 1.18
C GLY A 49 7.79 -5.55 2.10
N VAL A 50 9.03 -5.33 2.49
CA VAL A 50 9.75 -6.18 3.44
C VAL A 50 9.30 -5.90 4.88
N PHE A 51 9.06 -4.65 5.23
CA PHE A 51 8.68 -4.20 6.59
C PHE A 51 9.56 -4.82 7.68
N ASP A 52 10.89 -4.82 7.45
CA ASP A 52 11.84 -5.48 8.31
C ASP A 52 11.92 -4.80 9.68
N ILE A 53 12.40 -3.56 9.73
CA ILE A 53 12.35 -2.69 10.91
C ILE A 53 11.27 -1.65 10.64
N LEU A 54 10.18 -1.68 11.41
CA LEU A 54 9.14 -0.67 11.31
C LEU A 54 9.69 0.68 11.80
N HIS A 55 9.47 1.71 11.02
CA HIS A 55 9.85 3.08 11.32
C HIS A 55 8.72 4.05 10.98
N SER A 56 8.85 5.31 11.37
CA SER A 56 7.81 6.33 11.18
C SER A 56 7.32 6.45 9.74
N GLY A 57 8.20 6.27 8.74
CA GLY A 57 7.83 6.27 7.32
C GLY A 57 6.88 5.13 6.95
N HIS A 58 7.09 3.92 7.47
CA HIS A 58 6.17 2.80 7.28
C HIS A 58 4.82 3.07 7.95
N LEU A 59 4.83 3.59 9.18
CA LEU A 59 3.59 3.90 9.90
C LEU A 59 2.78 5.00 9.19
N LYS A 60 3.44 6.04 8.66
CA LYS A 60 2.79 7.09 7.87
C LYS A 60 2.16 6.52 6.60
N LEU A 61 2.87 5.64 5.88
CA LEU A 61 2.35 4.95 4.68
C LEU A 61 1.13 4.09 5.03
N LEU A 62 1.21 3.27 6.08
CA LEU A 62 0.10 2.40 6.49
C LEU A 62 -1.12 3.20 6.95
N ARG A 63 -0.94 4.28 7.73
CA ARG A 63 -2.04 5.18 8.13
C ARG A 63 -2.68 5.86 6.93
N PHE A 64 -1.88 6.34 5.98
CA PHE A 64 -2.40 6.92 4.74
C PHE A 64 -3.20 5.89 3.95
N SER A 65 -2.64 4.69 3.71
CA SER A 65 -3.30 3.61 2.99
C SER A 65 -4.62 3.19 3.66
N LYS A 66 -4.64 3.09 5.01
CA LYS A 66 -5.85 2.73 5.76
C LYS A 66 -6.99 3.72 5.60
N LYS A 67 -6.69 5.00 5.40
CA LYS A 67 -7.71 6.05 5.20
C LYS A 67 -8.35 6.01 3.81
N LEU A 68 -7.71 5.36 2.84
CA LEU A 68 -8.19 5.34 1.45
C LEU A 68 -9.35 4.37 1.22
N GLY A 69 -9.50 3.34 2.06
CA GLY A 69 -10.52 2.33 1.84
C GLY A 69 -10.90 1.56 3.11
N LYS A 70 -11.77 0.58 2.92
CA LYS A 70 -12.33 -0.23 4.03
C LYS A 70 -11.31 -1.22 4.58
N GLU A 71 -10.58 -1.89 3.70
CA GLU A 71 -9.67 -2.98 4.04
C GLU A 71 -8.26 -2.67 3.53
N LEU A 72 -7.27 -2.64 4.44
CA LEU A 72 -5.87 -2.56 4.08
C LEU A 72 -5.23 -3.94 4.14
N ILE A 73 -4.74 -4.39 2.99
CA ILE A 73 -4.01 -5.63 2.81
C ILE A 73 -2.53 -5.34 2.59
N VAL A 74 -1.67 -6.03 3.34
CA VAL A 74 -0.22 -5.94 3.18
C VAL A 74 0.32 -7.23 2.58
N GLY A 75 0.98 -7.11 1.43
CA GLY A 75 1.83 -8.15 0.87
C GLY A 75 3.21 -8.09 1.53
N LEU A 76 3.60 -9.15 2.24
CA LEU A 76 4.86 -9.21 2.98
C LEU A 76 5.83 -10.17 2.30
N ASN A 77 7.01 -9.69 1.93
CA ASN A 77 8.05 -10.54 1.38
C ASN A 77 8.49 -11.61 2.39
N SER A 78 8.59 -12.88 1.97
CA SER A 78 9.17 -13.96 2.77
C SER A 78 10.64 -13.66 3.12
N ASP A 79 11.22 -14.37 4.08
CA ASP A 79 12.64 -14.22 4.42
C ASP A 79 13.52 -14.55 3.21
N LYS A 80 13.16 -15.62 2.45
CA LYS A 80 13.89 -16.01 1.24
C LYS A 80 13.87 -14.92 0.16
N SER A 81 12.69 -14.36 -0.17
CA SER A 81 12.59 -13.30 -1.17
C SER A 81 13.26 -12.01 -0.69
N THR A 82 13.26 -11.75 0.61
CA THR A 82 13.96 -10.59 1.19
C THR A 82 15.48 -10.70 1.06
N LYS A 83 16.06 -11.89 1.30
CA LYS A 83 17.50 -12.14 1.07
C LYS A 83 17.91 -11.85 -0.37
N ILE A 84 17.12 -12.30 -1.33
CA ILE A 84 17.37 -12.05 -2.77
C ILE A 84 17.33 -10.54 -3.08
N LEU A 85 16.37 -9.82 -2.51
CA LEU A 85 16.16 -8.39 -2.82
C LEU A 85 17.11 -7.44 -2.07
N LYS A 86 17.57 -7.81 -0.88
CA LYS A 86 18.27 -6.90 0.06
C LYS A 86 19.64 -7.40 0.52
N GLY A 87 20.05 -8.60 0.12
CA GLY A 87 21.31 -9.23 0.53
C GLY A 87 21.12 -10.31 1.58
N ILE A 88 22.18 -11.13 1.75
CA ILE A 88 22.16 -12.33 2.59
C ILE A 88 21.90 -12.03 4.07
N ASP A 89 22.35 -10.89 4.57
CA ASP A 89 22.19 -10.43 5.96
C ASP A 89 20.79 -9.88 6.24
N ARG A 90 19.87 -10.00 5.30
CA ARG A 90 18.49 -9.49 5.43
C ARG A 90 17.47 -10.63 5.25
N PRO A 91 16.30 -10.56 5.95
CA PRO A 91 15.88 -9.54 6.89
C PRO A 91 16.55 -9.69 8.27
N PHE A 92 16.59 -8.62 9.07
CA PHE A 92 17.00 -8.69 10.48
C PHE A 92 15.93 -9.38 11.34
N ASN A 93 14.67 -9.07 11.08
CA ASN A 93 13.53 -9.65 11.78
C ASN A 93 12.94 -10.81 10.99
N SER A 94 12.75 -11.96 11.65
CA SER A 94 12.08 -13.11 11.05
C SER A 94 10.67 -12.74 10.55
N ILE A 95 10.15 -13.51 9.60
CA ILE A 95 8.79 -13.31 9.08
C ILE A 95 7.73 -13.30 10.19
N LYS A 96 7.88 -14.14 11.23
CA LYS A 96 6.98 -14.19 12.38
C LYS A 96 6.95 -12.86 13.12
N LEU A 97 8.13 -12.28 13.40
CA LEU A 97 8.25 -11.01 14.11
C LEU A 97 7.71 -9.85 13.25
N ARG A 98 8.01 -9.84 11.95
CA ARG A 98 7.51 -8.82 11.02
C ARG A 98 5.98 -8.83 10.93
N ILE A 99 5.35 -10.02 10.92
CA ILE A 99 3.88 -10.17 10.96
C ILE A 99 3.35 -9.64 12.29
N LYS A 100 3.97 -10.01 13.43
CA LYS A 100 3.58 -9.54 14.76
C LYS A 100 3.60 -8.01 14.82
N ASN A 101 4.72 -7.39 14.45
CA ASN A 101 4.89 -5.94 14.45
C ASN A 101 3.86 -5.22 13.58
N LEU A 102 3.53 -5.75 12.39
CA LEU A 102 2.50 -5.19 11.53
C LEU A 102 1.11 -5.29 12.16
N LYS A 103 0.76 -6.41 12.79
CA LYS A 103 -0.53 -6.59 13.49
C LYS A 103 -0.66 -5.64 14.68
N GLU A 104 0.39 -5.43 15.45
CA GLU A 104 0.42 -4.53 16.59
C GLU A 104 0.15 -3.07 16.22
N THR A 105 0.41 -2.67 14.96
CA THR A 105 0.03 -1.32 14.49
C THR A 105 -1.48 -1.09 14.50
N LYS A 106 -2.30 -2.14 14.48
CA LYS A 106 -3.77 -2.10 14.32
C LYS A 106 -4.26 -1.39 13.04
N LEU A 107 -3.35 -1.16 12.10
CA LEU A 107 -3.66 -0.49 10.82
C LEU A 107 -4.00 -1.47 9.72
N VAL A 108 -3.47 -2.69 9.78
CA VAL A 108 -3.53 -3.70 8.72
C VAL A 108 -4.65 -4.70 9.01
N ASN A 109 -5.53 -4.92 8.02
CA ASN A 109 -6.61 -5.89 8.14
C ASN A 109 -6.15 -7.31 7.80
N LYS A 110 -5.40 -7.48 6.71
CA LYS A 110 -4.89 -8.78 6.25
C LYS A 110 -3.42 -8.68 5.86
N ILE A 111 -2.67 -9.74 6.13
CA ILE A 111 -1.26 -9.86 5.74
C ILE A 111 -1.12 -11.16 4.95
N TYR A 112 -0.59 -11.06 3.74
CA TYR A 112 -0.26 -12.21 2.90
C TYR A 112 1.24 -12.27 2.67
N VAL A 113 1.85 -13.39 3.02
CA VAL A 113 3.27 -13.64 2.74
C VAL A 113 3.42 -14.21 1.33
N PHE A 114 4.32 -13.64 0.53
CA PHE A 114 4.64 -14.16 -0.80
C PHE A 114 6.14 -14.46 -0.93
N LYS A 115 6.45 -15.48 -1.73
CA LYS A 115 7.81 -16.01 -1.90
C LYS A 115 8.51 -15.48 -3.15
N GLU A 116 7.73 -14.95 -4.07
CA GLU A 116 8.20 -14.39 -5.33
C GLU A 116 8.99 -13.08 -5.11
N ILE A 117 9.82 -12.71 -6.09
CA ILE A 117 10.55 -11.44 -6.08
C ILE A 117 9.58 -10.27 -6.20
N THR A 118 8.52 -10.43 -6.99
CA THR A 118 7.49 -9.41 -7.19
C THR A 118 6.14 -9.87 -6.66
N PRO A 119 5.27 -8.96 -6.19
CA PRO A 119 3.94 -9.33 -5.67
C PRO A 119 2.89 -9.59 -6.76
N LEU A 120 3.27 -9.72 -8.05
CA LEU A 120 2.34 -9.75 -9.16
C LEU A 120 1.29 -10.86 -9.05
N LYS A 121 1.70 -12.08 -8.68
CA LYS A 121 0.78 -13.21 -8.49
C LYS A 121 -0.22 -12.93 -7.38
N LEU A 122 0.25 -12.34 -6.29
CA LEU A 122 -0.59 -11.97 -5.16
C LEU A 122 -1.58 -10.87 -5.55
N ILE A 123 -1.14 -9.84 -6.27
CA ILE A 123 -2.00 -8.76 -6.77
C ILE A 123 -3.08 -9.32 -7.72
N LYS A 124 -2.72 -10.21 -8.64
CA LYS A 124 -3.68 -10.88 -9.53
C LYS A 124 -4.73 -11.69 -8.76
N LYS A 125 -4.35 -12.30 -7.63
CA LYS A 125 -5.27 -13.07 -6.78
C LYS A 125 -6.21 -12.17 -5.98
N ILE A 126 -5.69 -11.07 -5.43
CA ILE A 126 -6.44 -10.16 -4.55
C ILE A 126 -7.34 -9.21 -5.36
N GLN A 127 -6.92 -8.79 -6.55
CA GLN A 127 -7.60 -7.78 -7.38
C GLN A 127 -7.94 -6.52 -6.56
N PRO A 128 -6.93 -5.83 -5.99
CA PRO A 128 -7.22 -4.66 -5.15
C PRO A 128 -7.72 -3.49 -6.00
N ASP A 129 -8.54 -2.63 -5.42
CA ASP A 129 -9.00 -1.38 -6.05
C ASP A 129 -7.85 -0.38 -6.20
N ILE A 130 -7.01 -0.28 -5.18
CA ILE A 130 -5.88 0.65 -5.13
C ILE A 130 -4.63 -0.03 -4.61
N ILE A 131 -3.49 0.24 -5.26
CA ILE A 131 -2.16 -0.09 -4.77
C ILE A 131 -1.47 1.18 -4.32
N VAL A 132 -1.01 1.22 -3.06
CA VAL A 132 -0.26 2.35 -2.51
C VAL A 132 1.22 2.02 -2.46
N LYS A 133 2.06 2.94 -2.94
CA LYS A 133 3.53 2.85 -2.89
C LYS A 133 4.14 4.14 -2.38
N GLY A 134 5.37 4.08 -1.89
CA GLY A 134 6.16 5.27 -1.58
C GLY A 134 6.51 6.05 -2.86
N SER A 135 6.75 7.34 -2.74
CA SER A 135 7.10 8.23 -3.86
C SER A 135 8.53 8.01 -4.43
N ASP A 136 9.26 7.03 -3.93
CA ASP A 136 10.49 6.50 -4.48
C ASP A 136 10.26 5.63 -5.74
N TYR A 137 8.99 5.31 -6.05
CA TYR A 137 8.58 4.62 -7.26
C TYR A 137 8.04 5.60 -8.30
N ARG A 138 8.25 5.29 -9.60
CA ARG A 138 7.52 5.94 -10.69
C ARG A 138 6.22 5.17 -10.91
N TYR A 139 5.17 5.87 -11.28
CA TYR A 139 3.83 5.31 -11.46
C TYR A 139 3.82 4.05 -12.36
N LYS A 140 4.50 4.14 -13.52
CA LYS A 140 4.58 3.06 -14.52
C LYS A 140 5.40 1.84 -14.06
N ASP A 141 6.29 2.03 -13.08
CA ASP A 141 7.19 0.98 -12.60
C ASP A 141 6.58 0.20 -11.41
N VAL A 142 5.39 0.60 -10.95
CA VAL A 142 4.70 -0.10 -9.88
C VAL A 142 4.10 -1.40 -10.40
N VAL A 143 4.53 -2.51 -9.82
CA VAL A 143 3.96 -3.83 -10.15
C VAL A 143 2.45 -3.82 -9.84
N GLY A 144 1.65 -4.19 -10.84
CA GLY A 144 0.20 -4.18 -10.76
C GLY A 144 -0.47 -2.91 -11.30
N SER A 145 0.29 -1.96 -11.88
CA SER A 145 -0.27 -0.72 -12.47
C SER A 145 -1.28 -0.95 -13.60
N LYS A 146 -1.28 -2.14 -14.22
CA LYS A 146 -2.27 -2.56 -15.23
C LYS A 146 -3.49 -3.29 -14.62
N ILE A 147 -3.49 -3.52 -13.30
CA ILE A 147 -4.52 -4.31 -12.60
C ILE A 147 -5.33 -3.41 -11.67
N ALA A 148 -4.68 -2.46 -11.00
CA ALA A 148 -5.30 -1.61 -10.00
C ALA A 148 -4.84 -0.15 -10.16
N ASN A 149 -5.61 0.77 -9.60
CA ASN A 149 -5.22 2.17 -9.52
C ASN A 149 -4.03 2.36 -8.58
N ILE A 150 -3.08 3.23 -8.95
CA ILE A 150 -1.88 3.47 -8.16
C ILE A 150 -1.94 4.83 -7.48
N ILE A 151 -1.65 4.85 -6.19
CA ILE A 151 -1.43 6.10 -5.43
C ILE A 151 -0.01 6.10 -4.87
N LEU A 152 0.73 7.16 -5.15
CA LEU A 152 2.08 7.35 -4.64
C LEU A 152 2.07 8.24 -3.39
N PHE A 153 2.42 7.65 -2.26
CA PHE A 153 2.52 8.36 -0.99
C PHE A 153 3.83 9.16 -0.91
N LYS A 154 3.72 10.50 -0.90
CA LYS A 154 4.88 11.39 -0.72
C LYS A 154 5.39 11.30 0.73
N LYS A 155 6.61 10.81 0.90
CA LYS A 155 7.31 10.87 2.19
C LYS A 155 7.77 12.32 2.41
N LYS A 156 7.15 13.06 3.32
CA LYS A 156 7.80 14.22 3.94
C LYS A 156 8.75 13.64 4.99
N ASP A 157 10.06 13.83 4.85
CA ASP A 157 11.14 13.35 5.73
C ASP A 157 11.27 11.81 5.82
N SER A 158 12.19 11.23 5.05
CA SER A 158 12.33 9.77 5.00
C SER A 158 13.47 9.26 5.86
N LEU A 159 13.15 8.72 7.03
CA LEU A 159 13.98 7.69 7.64
C LEU A 159 13.75 6.39 6.87
N SER A 160 14.78 5.86 6.22
CA SER A 160 14.77 4.49 5.67
C SER A 160 15.47 3.56 6.66
N THR A 161 15.16 2.26 6.63
CA THR A 161 15.85 1.25 7.45
C THR A 161 17.36 1.34 7.26
N THR A 162 17.84 1.57 6.04
CA THR A 162 19.27 1.76 5.72
C THR A 162 19.87 2.98 6.42
N LYS A 163 19.12 4.11 6.51
CA LYS A 163 19.57 5.31 7.24
C LYS A 163 19.58 5.09 8.75
N ILE A 164 18.65 4.33 9.29
CA ILE A 164 18.60 3.96 10.71
C ILE A 164 19.82 3.13 11.07
N LEU A 165 20.13 2.09 10.29
CA LEU A 165 21.28 1.22 10.51
C LEU A 165 22.62 1.96 10.39
N LYS A 166 22.77 2.85 9.40
CA LYS A 166 23.97 3.70 9.29
C LYS A 166 24.18 4.63 10.48
N LYS A 167 23.11 5.01 11.21
CA LYS A 167 23.22 5.78 12.45
C LYS A 167 23.65 4.92 13.63
N ILE A 168 23.16 3.69 13.73
CA ILE A 168 23.52 2.76 14.81
C ILE A 168 24.99 2.32 14.70
N ASN A 169 25.48 2.07 13.49
CA ASN A 169 26.87 1.64 13.25
C ASN A 169 27.90 2.78 13.28
N LYS A 170 27.49 4.03 13.53
CA LYS A 170 28.39 5.19 13.69
C LYS A 170 28.62 5.58 15.15
N ASN A 171 27.95 4.94 16.09
CA ASN A 171 28.18 5.02 17.52
C ASN A 171 28.86 3.73 18.02
#